data_bf3ba2e9d5213b3749cf88a5bce6c0b3
#
_entry.id   bf3ba2e9d5213b3749cf88a5bce6c0b3
#
_cell.length_a   1.000
_cell.length_b   1.000
_cell.length_c   1.000
_cell.angle_alpha   90.00
_cell.angle_beta   90.00
_cell.angle_gamma   90.00
#
_symmetry.space_group_name_H-M   'P 1'
#
loop_
_entity.id
_entity.type
_entity.pdbx_description
1 polymer ?
#
loop_
_entity_poly.entity_id
_entity_poly.type
_entity_poly.pdbx_seq_one_letter_code
_entity_poly.pdbx_strand_id
1 'polypeptide(L)'
;DLGTANVLVYIKGKGIVLNEPSVVAINNDTYELIGTVKVPTTHTAKEGVAAGIVEVLHKVMEENGIRPEDVTFIAHGTTQATNALLEGDVANVGIVTMGSGLQGAKSRSDTAMGSIELAAGKFLPSENVYVDTGAAQDVAAAVKSAVQELIGQGATSIVAAEAFSVDDPANENAAVHVCAELGVPGTATNDISKLYGLKIRTRTAVVNASIMPKMLEAATMTERSIQGAGIKSPLMVMRCDGGVMTVEEGRNRPILTILSGPAAGVA
;
A
#
# COMPACT_ATOMS: atom_id res chain seq x y z
N ASP A 1 0.53 10.29 -18.61
CA ASP A 1 0.27 10.82 -17.28
C ASP A 1 -0.98 10.15 -16.72
N LEU A 2 -0.78 9.09 -15.93
CA LEU A 2 -1.86 8.42 -15.21
C LEU A 2 -2.07 9.18 -13.90
N GLY A 3 -2.49 10.43 -14.00
CA GLY A 3 -2.64 11.32 -12.86
C GLY A 3 -3.58 10.75 -11.80
N THR A 4 -3.33 11.15 -10.60
CA THR A 4 -4.03 10.84 -9.36
C THR A 4 -5.55 10.88 -9.50
N ALA A 5 -6.22 9.78 -9.13
CA ALA A 5 -7.67 9.65 -8.95
C ALA A 5 -8.52 10.24 -10.10
N ASN A 6 -8.18 9.93 -11.34
CA ASN A 6 -8.95 10.38 -12.48
C ASN A 6 -10.03 9.37 -12.86
N VAL A 7 -11.27 9.81 -12.99
CA VAL A 7 -12.31 9.04 -13.66
C VAL A 7 -12.07 9.13 -15.16
N LEU A 8 -11.68 8.00 -15.78
CA LEU A 8 -11.54 7.89 -17.22
C LEU A 8 -12.86 7.38 -17.80
N VAL A 9 -13.61 8.25 -18.47
CA VAL A 9 -14.79 7.84 -19.21
C VAL A 9 -14.43 7.67 -20.68
N TYR A 10 -14.44 6.43 -21.15
CA TYR A 10 -14.25 6.08 -22.53
C TYR A 10 -15.60 5.86 -23.21
N ILE A 11 -15.92 6.67 -24.22
CA ILE A 11 -17.10 6.47 -25.08
C ILE A 11 -16.64 5.88 -26.40
N LYS A 12 -17.20 4.74 -26.79
CA LYS A 12 -16.89 4.08 -28.06
C LYS A 12 -17.10 5.04 -29.23
N GLY A 13 -16.06 5.29 -29.98
CA GLY A 13 -16.06 6.22 -31.14
C GLY A 13 -15.74 7.68 -30.80
N LYS A 14 -15.61 8.06 -29.50
CA LYS A 14 -15.23 9.42 -29.08
C LYS A 14 -13.92 9.49 -28.31
N GLY A 15 -13.35 8.32 -27.93
CA GLY A 15 -12.14 8.26 -27.12
C GLY A 15 -12.36 8.61 -25.66
N ILE A 16 -11.30 9.05 -24.97
CA ILE A 16 -11.36 9.52 -23.59
C ILE A 16 -12.04 10.89 -23.59
N VAL A 17 -13.19 10.99 -22.97
CA VAL A 17 -13.98 12.23 -22.87
C VAL A 17 -13.89 12.92 -21.52
N LEU A 18 -13.34 12.23 -20.50
CA LEU A 18 -13.13 12.77 -19.16
C LEU A 18 -11.86 12.21 -18.55
N ASN A 19 -11.02 13.08 -17.99
CA ASN A 19 -9.78 12.72 -17.30
C ASN A 19 -9.49 13.77 -16.22
N GLU A 20 -10.21 13.70 -15.08
CA GLU A 20 -10.09 14.68 -14.00
C GLU A 20 -10.30 14.04 -12.63
N PRO A 21 -9.57 14.51 -11.57
CA PRO A 21 -9.87 14.15 -10.20
C PRO A 21 -11.31 14.54 -9.88
N SER A 22 -12.05 13.63 -9.30
CA SER A 22 -13.45 13.91 -8.96
C SER A 22 -13.83 13.32 -7.62
N VAL A 23 -14.66 14.05 -6.89
CA VAL A 23 -15.38 13.53 -5.74
C VAL A 23 -16.86 13.47 -6.11
N VAL A 24 -17.46 12.35 -5.77
CA VAL A 24 -18.88 12.07 -5.98
C VAL A 24 -19.55 11.96 -4.61
N ALA A 25 -20.61 12.75 -4.37
CA ALA A 25 -21.47 12.60 -3.22
C ALA A 25 -22.71 11.79 -3.61
N ILE A 26 -22.97 10.71 -2.87
CA ILE A 26 -24.08 9.78 -3.11
C ILE A 26 -24.92 9.70 -1.84
N ASN A 27 -26.24 9.67 -2.00
CA ASN A 27 -27.16 9.37 -0.91
C ASN A 27 -27.04 7.89 -0.53
N ASN A 28 -26.69 7.60 0.73
CA ASN A 28 -26.40 6.25 1.18
C ASN A 28 -27.65 5.33 1.25
N ASP A 29 -28.85 5.91 1.33
CA ASP A 29 -30.10 5.14 1.40
C ASP A 29 -30.71 4.89 0.01
N THR A 30 -30.62 5.88 -0.88
CA THR A 30 -31.26 5.80 -2.22
C THR A 30 -30.28 5.49 -3.33
N TYR A 31 -28.96 5.59 -3.06
CA TYR A 31 -27.87 5.50 -4.05
C TYR A 31 -27.94 6.55 -5.17
N GLU A 32 -28.71 7.62 -4.95
CA GLU A 32 -28.81 8.71 -5.91
C GLU A 32 -27.59 9.62 -5.82
N LEU A 33 -27.12 10.08 -6.98
CA LEU A 33 -26.06 11.06 -7.09
C LEU A 33 -26.55 12.41 -6.54
N ILE A 34 -25.93 12.91 -5.48
CA ILE A 34 -26.21 14.24 -4.91
C ILE A 34 -25.45 15.31 -5.68
N GLY A 35 -24.17 15.09 -5.94
CA GLY A 35 -23.33 16.04 -6.66
C GLY A 35 -21.96 15.51 -6.99
N THR A 36 -21.28 16.20 -7.92
CA THR A 36 -19.91 15.91 -8.33
C THR A 36 -19.09 17.19 -8.36
N VAL A 37 -17.87 17.16 -7.87
CA VAL A 37 -16.95 18.28 -7.93
C VAL A 37 -15.60 17.81 -8.43
N LYS A 38 -14.94 18.68 -9.21
CA LYS A 38 -13.62 18.45 -9.79
C LYS A 38 -12.70 19.59 -9.43
N VAL A 39 -11.46 19.26 -9.06
CA VAL A 39 -10.40 20.26 -8.82
C VAL A 39 -9.11 19.80 -9.49
N PRO A 40 -8.23 20.72 -9.89
CA PRO A 40 -6.90 20.37 -10.39
C PRO A 40 -6.09 19.64 -9.31
N THR A 41 -5.29 18.65 -9.73
CA THR A 41 -4.41 17.94 -8.81
C THR A 41 -3.30 18.86 -8.29
N THR A 42 -3.08 18.88 -6.97
CA THR A 42 -2.14 19.78 -6.28
C THR A 42 -0.79 19.10 -5.99
N HIS A 43 -0.07 18.65 -7.02
CA HIS A 43 1.25 18.01 -6.84
C HIS A 43 2.32 18.93 -6.24
N THR A 44 2.19 20.24 -6.43
CA THR A 44 3.16 21.27 -5.99
C THR A 44 2.80 21.92 -4.66
N ALA A 45 1.66 21.56 -4.05
CA ALA A 45 1.29 22.08 -2.75
C ALA A 45 2.17 21.48 -1.64
N LYS A 46 2.42 22.23 -0.58
CA LYS A 46 3.22 21.80 0.58
C LYS A 46 2.65 20.54 1.24
N GLU A 47 1.32 20.38 1.23
CA GLU A 47 0.57 19.23 1.70
C GLU A 47 0.34 18.19 0.59
N GLY A 48 0.95 18.37 -0.59
CA GLY A 48 0.85 17.45 -1.72
C GLY A 48 -0.60 17.23 -2.18
N VAL A 49 -0.93 15.98 -2.52
CA VAL A 49 -2.26 15.58 -3.01
C VAL A 49 -3.36 15.78 -1.93
N ALA A 50 -3.00 15.74 -0.64
CA ALA A 50 -3.95 15.88 0.46
C ALA A 50 -4.66 17.26 0.48
N ALA A 51 -3.98 18.32 0.04
CA ALA A 51 -4.59 19.66 -0.08
C ALA A 51 -5.75 19.66 -1.07
N GLY A 52 -5.59 19.00 -2.22
CA GLY A 52 -6.66 18.88 -3.22
C GLY A 52 -7.85 18.06 -2.73
N ILE A 53 -7.61 17.04 -1.89
CA ILE A 53 -8.69 16.25 -1.28
C ILE A 53 -9.54 17.12 -0.35
N VAL A 54 -8.92 17.94 0.50
CA VAL A 54 -9.68 18.86 1.38
C VAL A 54 -10.48 19.87 0.57
N GLU A 55 -9.85 20.49 -0.42
CA GLU A 55 -10.52 21.49 -1.26
C GLU A 55 -11.75 20.91 -1.96
N VAL A 56 -11.62 19.72 -2.57
CA VAL A 56 -12.75 19.09 -3.27
C VAL A 56 -13.85 18.62 -2.34
N LEU A 57 -13.50 18.15 -1.14
CA LEU A 57 -14.49 17.78 -0.12
C LEU A 57 -15.27 19.00 0.38
N HIS A 58 -14.60 20.09 0.73
CA HIS A 58 -15.27 21.33 1.10
C HIS A 58 -16.20 21.83 0.00
N LYS A 59 -15.72 21.83 -1.24
CA LYS A 59 -16.48 22.33 -2.38
C LYS A 59 -17.73 21.49 -2.65
N VAL A 60 -17.64 20.15 -2.60
CA VAL A 60 -18.83 19.29 -2.80
C VAL A 60 -19.83 19.46 -1.66
N MET A 61 -19.36 19.64 -0.43
CA MET A 61 -20.25 19.89 0.72
C MET A 61 -20.96 21.25 0.61
N GLU A 62 -20.22 22.32 0.30
CA GLU A 62 -20.81 23.67 0.14
C GLU A 62 -21.81 23.74 -1.01
N GLU A 63 -21.45 23.23 -2.20
CA GLU A 63 -22.30 23.29 -3.37
C GLU A 63 -23.61 22.49 -3.23
N ASN A 64 -23.61 21.45 -2.39
CA ASN A 64 -24.76 20.57 -2.20
C ASN A 64 -25.42 20.68 -0.81
N GLY A 65 -24.98 21.63 0.01
CA GLY A 65 -25.58 21.87 1.35
C GLY A 65 -25.34 20.69 2.32
N ILE A 66 -24.27 19.92 2.14
CA ILE A 66 -23.90 18.77 2.98
C ILE A 66 -23.06 19.30 4.15
N ARG A 67 -23.42 18.95 5.38
CA ARG A 67 -22.62 19.28 6.56
C ARG A 67 -21.61 18.16 6.84
N PRO A 68 -20.45 18.44 7.48
CA PRO A 68 -19.47 17.41 7.83
C PRO A 68 -20.03 16.24 8.65
N GLU A 69 -21.02 16.51 9.51
CA GLU A 69 -21.71 15.49 10.31
C GLU A 69 -22.66 14.60 9.50
N ASP A 70 -23.09 15.03 8.32
CA ASP A 70 -23.94 14.24 7.42
C ASP A 70 -23.15 13.23 6.59
N VAL A 71 -21.81 13.37 6.54
CA VAL A 71 -20.92 12.44 5.85
C VAL A 71 -20.77 11.17 6.70
N THR A 72 -21.27 10.06 6.23
CA THR A 72 -21.23 8.78 6.95
C THR A 72 -20.08 7.87 6.52
N PHE A 73 -19.51 8.10 5.34
CA PHE A 73 -18.52 7.24 4.73
C PHE A 73 -17.69 8.00 3.69
N ILE A 74 -16.40 7.76 3.64
CA ILE A 74 -15.51 8.25 2.58
C ILE A 74 -14.71 7.08 2.01
N ALA A 75 -14.79 6.87 0.71
CA ALA A 75 -13.92 5.93 -0.02
C ALA A 75 -12.93 6.71 -0.89
N HIS A 76 -11.64 6.48 -0.70
CA HIS A 76 -10.57 7.14 -1.42
C HIS A 76 -9.86 6.16 -2.36
N GLY A 77 -9.97 6.39 -3.66
CA GLY A 77 -9.14 5.75 -4.68
C GLY A 77 -7.83 6.51 -4.87
N THR A 78 -6.72 5.81 -5.03
CA THR A 78 -5.40 6.44 -5.23
C THR A 78 -4.62 5.73 -6.32
N THR A 79 -3.84 6.49 -7.10
CA THR A 79 -2.89 5.96 -8.09
C THR A 79 -1.44 5.98 -7.58
N GLN A 80 -1.20 6.43 -6.35
CA GLN A 80 0.15 6.64 -5.82
C GLN A 80 0.98 5.36 -5.82
N ALA A 81 0.40 4.22 -5.42
CA ALA A 81 1.08 2.92 -5.47
C ALA A 81 1.48 2.53 -6.90
N THR A 82 0.57 2.70 -7.86
CA THR A 82 0.82 2.41 -9.28
C THR A 82 1.92 3.33 -9.84
N ASN A 83 1.83 4.62 -9.56
CA ASN A 83 2.81 5.60 -10.03
C ASN A 83 4.20 5.33 -9.43
N ALA A 84 4.28 5.04 -8.13
CA ALA A 84 5.55 4.70 -7.47
C ALA A 84 6.26 3.52 -8.16
N LEU A 85 5.52 2.48 -8.52
CA LEU A 85 6.08 1.32 -9.23
C LEU A 85 6.51 1.67 -10.66
N LEU A 86 5.70 2.42 -11.40
CA LEU A 86 6.00 2.80 -12.78
C LEU A 86 7.19 3.77 -12.88
N GLU A 87 7.33 4.67 -11.93
CA GLU A 87 8.42 5.65 -11.86
C GLU A 87 9.69 5.06 -11.23
N GLY A 88 9.58 3.93 -10.53
CA GLY A 88 10.66 3.33 -9.76
C GLY A 88 10.99 4.11 -8.48
N ASP A 89 10.04 4.92 -8.00
CA ASP A 89 10.14 5.69 -6.76
C ASP A 89 9.64 4.84 -5.58
N VAL A 90 10.45 3.85 -5.24
CA VAL A 90 10.14 2.78 -4.29
C VAL A 90 11.22 2.66 -3.22
N ALA A 91 10.85 2.08 -2.09
CA ALA A 91 11.77 1.82 -0.98
C ALA A 91 12.77 0.70 -1.31
N ASN A 92 13.97 0.78 -0.75
CA ASN A 92 14.90 -0.35 -0.73
C ASN A 92 14.40 -1.42 0.23
N VAL A 93 14.29 -2.67 -0.24
CA VAL A 93 13.70 -3.76 0.51
C VAL A 93 14.76 -4.75 0.98
N GLY A 94 14.80 -5.02 2.29
CA GLY A 94 15.54 -6.11 2.88
C GLY A 94 14.66 -7.34 3.10
N ILE A 95 15.19 -8.53 2.91
CA ILE A 95 14.47 -9.78 3.14
C ILE A 95 15.14 -10.53 4.29
N VAL A 96 14.43 -10.77 5.38
CA VAL A 96 14.82 -11.71 6.42
C VAL A 96 14.24 -13.07 6.06
N THR A 97 15.10 -13.94 5.55
CA THR A 97 14.73 -15.32 5.23
C THR A 97 14.95 -16.19 6.46
N MET A 98 13.94 -16.95 6.84
CA MET A 98 13.99 -17.83 8.02
C MET A 98 13.76 -19.28 7.63
N GLY A 99 14.29 -20.18 8.47
CA GLY A 99 14.08 -21.62 8.34
C GLY A 99 15.24 -22.43 8.91
N SER A 100 15.10 -23.75 8.91
CA SER A 100 16.12 -24.67 9.42
C SER A 100 16.31 -25.88 8.53
N GLY A 101 17.48 -26.51 8.59
CA GLY A 101 17.80 -27.74 7.87
C GLY A 101 17.54 -27.64 6.35
N LEU A 102 16.96 -28.69 5.75
CA LEU A 102 16.66 -28.75 4.31
C LEU A 102 15.61 -27.71 3.88
N GLN A 103 14.64 -27.41 4.75
CA GLN A 103 13.65 -26.36 4.48
C GLN A 103 14.31 -24.98 4.44
N GLY A 104 15.25 -24.71 5.38
CA GLY A 104 16.04 -23.48 5.38
C GLY A 104 16.85 -23.29 4.10
N ALA A 105 17.50 -24.36 3.61
CA ALA A 105 18.22 -24.32 2.33
C ALA A 105 17.29 -23.98 1.16
N LYS A 106 16.08 -24.56 1.13
CA LYS A 106 15.06 -24.24 0.12
C LYS A 106 14.55 -22.80 0.28
N SER A 107 14.29 -22.34 1.50
CA SER A 107 13.87 -20.96 1.78
C SER A 107 14.89 -19.96 1.23
N ARG A 108 16.19 -20.17 1.47
CA ARG A 108 17.27 -19.32 0.94
C ARG A 108 17.24 -19.24 -0.59
N SER A 109 17.04 -20.38 -1.26
CA SER A 109 16.95 -20.42 -2.72
C SER A 109 15.70 -19.72 -3.25
N ASP A 110 14.55 -19.93 -2.59
CA ASP A 110 13.26 -19.38 -3.05
C ASP A 110 13.15 -17.87 -2.80
N THR A 111 13.87 -17.33 -1.80
CA THR A 111 13.86 -15.90 -1.45
C THR A 111 15.01 -15.10 -2.06
N ALA A 112 15.94 -15.73 -2.74
CA ALA A 112 17.01 -15.04 -3.46
C ALA A 112 16.44 -14.36 -4.72
N MET A 113 15.73 -13.26 -4.54
CA MET A 113 15.00 -12.57 -5.61
C MET A 113 15.91 -11.78 -6.55
N GLY A 114 17.03 -11.27 -6.05
CA GLY A 114 17.88 -10.33 -6.78
C GLY A 114 17.12 -9.04 -7.10
N SER A 115 17.14 -8.64 -8.36
CA SER A 115 16.45 -7.44 -8.83
C SER A 115 15.13 -7.80 -9.51
N ILE A 116 14.04 -7.12 -9.12
CA ILE A 116 12.70 -7.30 -9.72
C ILE A 116 12.45 -6.15 -10.68
N GLU A 117 12.19 -6.44 -11.95
CA GLU A 117 11.75 -5.43 -12.91
C GLU A 117 10.29 -5.05 -12.63
N LEU A 118 10.06 -3.77 -12.31
CA LEU A 118 8.75 -3.19 -12.02
C LEU A 118 8.08 -2.62 -13.27
N ALA A 119 8.87 -1.92 -14.07
CA ALA A 119 8.49 -1.34 -15.36
C ALA A 119 9.72 -1.33 -16.27
N ALA A 120 9.56 -0.99 -17.54
CA ALA A 120 10.65 -0.96 -18.51
C ALA A 120 11.86 -0.13 -18.00
N GLY A 121 12.96 -0.81 -17.70
CA GLY A 121 14.19 -0.18 -17.19
C GLY A 121 14.12 0.31 -15.73
N LYS A 122 13.08 -0.07 -14.99
CA LYS A 122 12.91 0.25 -13.55
C LYS A 122 13.02 -1.01 -12.74
N PHE A 123 14.00 -1.07 -11.87
CA PHE A 123 14.32 -2.25 -11.09
C PHE A 123 14.21 -1.97 -9.60
N LEU A 124 13.67 -2.94 -8.86
CA LEU A 124 13.65 -2.97 -7.41
C LEU A 124 14.71 -3.99 -6.95
N PRO A 125 15.86 -3.52 -6.44
CA PRO A 125 16.83 -4.41 -5.82
C PRO A 125 16.33 -4.88 -4.46
N SER A 126 16.73 -6.09 -4.06
CA SER A 126 16.46 -6.60 -2.72
C SER A 126 17.69 -7.31 -2.17
N GLU A 127 18.03 -7.01 -0.93
CA GLU A 127 19.08 -7.68 -0.16
C GLU A 127 18.46 -8.75 0.73
N ASN A 128 19.21 -9.81 1.04
CA ASN A 128 18.69 -10.95 1.77
C ASN A 128 19.67 -11.37 2.89
N VAL A 129 19.16 -11.50 4.11
CA VAL A 129 19.86 -12.06 5.27
C VAL A 129 19.11 -13.29 5.76
N TYR A 130 19.85 -14.38 5.95
CA TYR A 130 19.27 -15.65 6.40
C TYR A 130 19.44 -15.84 7.91
N VAL A 131 18.37 -16.25 8.57
CA VAL A 131 18.34 -16.64 9.96
C VAL A 131 18.02 -18.14 10.08
N ASP A 132 18.96 -18.92 10.61
CA ASP A 132 18.74 -20.34 10.91
C ASP A 132 17.95 -20.47 12.22
N THR A 133 16.66 -20.73 12.10
CA THR A 133 15.75 -20.85 13.25
C THR A 133 15.98 -22.11 14.09
N GLY A 134 16.65 -23.12 13.54
CA GLY A 134 17.00 -24.36 14.26
C GLY A 134 18.32 -24.25 15.01
N ALA A 135 19.25 -23.40 14.58
CA ALA A 135 20.54 -23.19 15.21
C ALA A 135 20.53 -21.99 16.19
N ALA A 136 19.62 -21.04 16.05
CA ALA A 136 19.53 -19.88 16.90
C ALA A 136 19.05 -20.25 18.30
N GLN A 137 19.81 -19.85 19.34
CA GLN A 137 19.37 -19.99 20.74
C GLN A 137 18.21 -19.03 21.06
N ASP A 138 18.20 -17.87 20.42
CA ASP A 138 17.15 -16.85 20.49
C ASP A 138 16.86 -16.35 19.06
N VAL A 139 15.75 -16.82 18.53
CA VAL A 139 15.32 -16.46 17.15
C VAL A 139 15.01 -14.98 17.06
N ALA A 140 14.40 -14.37 18.08
CA ALA A 140 14.06 -12.96 18.05
C ALA A 140 15.31 -12.08 18.03
N ALA A 141 16.34 -12.41 18.81
CA ALA A 141 17.63 -11.71 18.79
C ALA A 141 18.36 -11.87 17.45
N ALA A 142 18.33 -13.07 16.86
CA ALA A 142 18.91 -13.31 15.53
C ALA A 142 18.20 -12.53 14.43
N VAL A 143 16.87 -12.49 14.47
CA VAL A 143 16.04 -11.68 13.55
C VAL A 143 16.34 -10.19 13.71
N LYS A 144 16.45 -9.70 14.97
CA LYS A 144 16.79 -8.30 15.25
C LYS A 144 18.14 -7.92 14.65
N SER A 145 19.14 -8.77 14.79
CA SER A 145 20.46 -8.57 14.17
C SER A 145 20.39 -8.55 12.66
N ALA A 146 19.60 -9.45 12.04
CA ALA A 146 19.41 -9.49 10.60
C ALA A 146 18.70 -8.23 10.07
N VAL A 147 17.67 -7.75 10.77
CA VAL A 147 16.97 -6.50 10.42
C VAL A 147 17.93 -5.31 10.52
N GLN A 148 18.73 -5.22 11.59
CA GLN A 148 19.72 -4.13 11.75
C GLN A 148 20.80 -4.17 10.67
N GLU A 149 21.25 -5.35 10.26
CA GLU A 149 22.18 -5.53 9.14
C GLU A 149 21.59 -5.00 7.83
N LEU A 150 20.34 -5.38 7.51
CA LEU A 150 19.63 -4.91 6.31
C LEU A 150 19.43 -3.39 6.31
N ILE A 151 19.06 -2.81 7.47
CA ILE A 151 18.97 -1.35 7.63
C ILE A 151 20.35 -0.70 7.38
N GLY A 152 21.42 -1.27 7.91
CA GLY A 152 22.80 -0.83 7.67
C GLY A 152 23.20 -0.91 6.19
N GLN A 153 22.64 -1.82 5.42
CA GLN A 153 22.81 -1.94 3.96
C GLN A 153 21.89 -0.99 3.17
N GLY A 154 21.06 -0.20 3.85
CA GLY A 154 20.19 0.80 3.23
C GLY A 154 18.76 0.37 3.00
N ALA A 155 18.33 -0.76 3.57
CA ALA A 155 16.92 -1.14 3.50
C ALA A 155 16.06 -0.17 4.33
N THR A 156 14.96 0.29 3.75
CA THR A 156 13.98 1.18 4.38
C THR A 156 12.63 0.51 4.60
N SER A 157 12.50 -0.74 4.19
CA SER A 157 11.37 -1.63 4.45
C SER A 157 11.84 -3.07 4.48
N ILE A 158 11.21 -3.93 5.27
CA ILE A 158 11.64 -5.31 5.52
C ILE A 158 10.53 -6.29 5.13
N VAL A 159 10.93 -7.41 4.56
CA VAL A 159 10.07 -8.58 4.32
C VAL A 159 10.56 -9.73 5.20
N ALA A 160 9.66 -10.34 5.96
CA ALA A 160 9.89 -11.59 6.67
C ALA A 160 9.36 -12.77 5.84
N ALA A 161 10.20 -13.77 5.60
CA ALA A 161 9.89 -14.87 4.70
C ALA A 161 10.34 -16.22 5.28
N GLU A 162 9.39 -17.15 5.45
CA GLU A 162 9.66 -18.52 5.90
C GLU A 162 8.80 -19.52 5.11
N ALA A 163 9.36 -20.73 4.88
CA ALA A 163 8.58 -21.82 4.30
C ALA A 163 7.47 -22.23 5.27
N PHE A 164 6.28 -22.54 4.72
CA PHE A 164 5.10 -22.97 5.49
C PHE A 164 4.57 -21.97 6.51
N SER A 165 4.97 -20.69 6.45
CA SER A 165 4.44 -19.64 7.33
C SER A 165 2.92 -19.41 7.19
N VAL A 166 2.29 -19.97 6.17
CA VAL A 166 0.83 -19.98 6.02
C VAL A 166 0.14 -20.91 7.03
N ASP A 167 0.86 -21.93 7.53
CA ASP A 167 0.39 -22.87 8.55
C ASP A 167 0.85 -22.43 9.95
N ASP A 168 2.11 -21.96 10.06
CA ASP A 168 2.68 -21.42 11.29
C ASP A 168 3.37 -20.07 11.03
N PRO A 169 2.67 -18.94 11.24
CA PRO A 169 3.19 -17.61 10.98
C PRO A 169 4.05 -17.04 12.11
N ALA A 170 4.35 -17.79 13.19
CA ALA A 170 4.92 -17.26 14.40
C ALA A 170 6.24 -16.50 14.18
N ASN A 171 7.17 -17.06 13.41
CA ASN A 171 8.46 -16.45 13.15
C ASN A 171 8.35 -15.19 12.25
N GLU A 172 7.51 -15.22 11.19
CA GLU A 172 7.29 -14.04 10.35
C GLU A 172 6.63 -12.90 11.15
N ASN A 173 5.64 -13.22 12.00
CA ASN A 173 4.98 -12.23 12.86
C ASN A 173 5.94 -11.64 13.90
N ALA A 174 6.79 -12.47 14.50
CA ALA A 174 7.83 -11.99 15.41
C ALA A 174 8.81 -11.06 14.69
N ALA A 175 9.20 -11.37 13.46
CA ALA A 175 10.06 -10.51 12.66
C ALA A 175 9.42 -9.17 12.35
N VAL A 176 8.13 -9.14 12.00
CA VAL A 176 7.38 -7.89 11.80
C VAL A 176 7.29 -7.06 13.07
N HIS A 177 7.12 -7.72 14.23
CA HIS A 177 7.15 -7.02 15.52
C HIS A 177 8.52 -6.37 15.80
N VAL A 178 9.61 -7.09 15.55
CA VAL A 178 10.97 -6.54 15.63
C VAL A 178 11.15 -5.32 14.68
N CYS A 179 10.60 -5.38 13.47
CA CYS A 179 10.63 -4.24 12.56
C CYS A 179 9.92 -3.00 13.16
N ALA A 180 8.76 -3.21 13.78
CA ALA A 180 8.02 -2.13 14.46
C ALA A 180 8.81 -1.52 15.63
N GLU A 181 9.49 -2.35 16.45
CA GLU A 181 10.39 -1.88 17.52
C GLU A 181 11.54 -1.02 16.98
N LEU A 182 12.06 -1.35 15.80
CA LEU A 182 13.16 -0.65 15.16
C LEU A 182 12.68 0.55 14.30
N GLY A 183 11.37 0.79 14.23
CA GLY A 183 10.78 1.90 13.48
C GLY A 183 10.86 1.75 11.96
N VAL A 184 10.98 0.51 11.44
CA VAL A 184 11.01 0.21 10.01
C VAL A 184 9.77 -0.57 9.61
N PRO A 185 9.10 -0.24 8.47
CA PRO A 185 7.97 -1.02 8.00
C PRO A 185 8.33 -2.47 7.72
N GLY A 186 7.50 -3.40 8.19
CA GLY A 186 7.67 -4.84 8.01
C GLY A 186 6.48 -5.49 7.31
N THR A 187 6.74 -6.45 6.45
CA THR A 187 5.73 -7.27 5.75
C THR A 187 6.01 -8.74 5.97
N ALA A 188 5.05 -9.48 6.51
CA ALA A 188 5.08 -10.94 6.56
C ALA A 188 4.55 -11.53 5.26
N THR A 189 5.24 -12.52 4.67
CA THR A 189 4.79 -13.10 3.39
C THR A 189 3.44 -13.80 3.53
N ASN A 190 3.15 -14.40 4.69
CA ASN A 190 1.89 -15.07 4.98
C ASN A 190 0.69 -14.11 5.01
N ASP A 191 0.89 -12.82 5.34
CA ASP A 191 -0.18 -11.82 5.36
C ASP A 191 -0.53 -11.33 3.95
N ILE A 192 0.44 -11.35 3.06
CA ILE A 192 0.21 -10.91 1.67
C ILE A 192 -0.55 -11.97 0.88
N SER A 193 -0.20 -13.25 1.06
CA SER A 193 -0.82 -14.34 0.34
C SER A 193 -0.81 -15.61 1.17
N LYS A 194 -1.91 -16.35 1.15
CA LYS A 194 -2.03 -17.66 1.81
C LYS A 194 -1.64 -18.83 0.89
N LEU A 195 -0.89 -18.55 -0.18
CA LEU A 195 -0.38 -19.59 -1.09
C LEU A 195 0.91 -20.21 -0.54
N TYR A 196 1.12 -21.51 -0.75
CA TYR A 196 2.31 -22.24 -0.28
C TYR A 196 3.60 -21.87 -1.03
N GLY A 197 3.53 -21.34 -2.23
CA GLY A 197 4.67 -20.98 -3.07
C GLY A 197 5.51 -19.84 -2.48
N LEU A 198 6.51 -20.14 -1.65
CA LEU A 198 7.34 -19.15 -0.96
C LEU A 198 7.95 -18.11 -1.91
N LYS A 199 8.48 -18.54 -3.06
CA LYS A 199 9.06 -17.64 -4.04
C LYS A 199 8.07 -16.58 -4.54
N ILE A 200 6.83 -16.98 -4.83
CA ILE A 200 5.78 -16.07 -5.32
C ILE A 200 5.32 -15.15 -4.19
N ARG A 201 5.08 -15.69 -2.97
CA ARG A 201 4.73 -14.89 -1.80
C ARG A 201 5.78 -13.83 -1.51
N THR A 202 7.06 -14.22 -1.48
CA THR A 202 8.18 -13.31 -1.22
C THR A 202 8.21 -12.20 -2.26
N ARG A 203 8.09 -12.54 -3.55
CA ARG A 203 8.08 -11.54 -4.62
C ARG A 203 6.95 -10.52 -4.44
N THR A 204 5.75 -10.99 -4.13
CA THR A 204 4.59 -10.12 -3.87
C THR A 204 4.81 -9.27 -2.63
N ALA A 205 5.36 -9.85 -1.55
CA ALA A 205 5.68 -9.12 -0.32
C ALA A 205 6.77 -8.05 -0.54
N VAL A 206 7.78 -8.32 -1.37
CA VAL A 206 8.82 -7.34 -1.73
C VAL A 206 8.21 -6.15 -2.47
N VAL A 207 7.31 -6.39 -3.43
CA VAL A 207 6.59 -5.30 -4.10
C VAL A 207 5.71 -4.53 -3.10
N ASN A 208 5.00 -5.21 -2.20
CA ASN A 208 4.22 -4.57 -1.15
C ASN A 208 5.10 -3.68 -0.26
N ALA A 209 6.18 -4.24 0.26
CA ALA A 209 7.12 -3.54 1.14
C ALA A 209 7.75 -2.31 0.47
N SER A 210 8.01 -2.38 -0.83
CA SER A 210 8.63 -1.30 -1.58
C SER A 210 7.78 -0.03 -1.68
N ILE A 211 6.46 -0.16 -1.62
CA ILE A 211 5.53 0.99 -1.67
C ILE A 211 4.99 1.39 -0.29
N MET A 212 5.25 0.60 0.77
CA MET A 212 4.72 0.85 2.11
C MET A 212 5.06 2.24 2.67
N PRO A 213 6.34 2.69 2.69
CA PRO A 213 6.66 3.98 3.31
C PRO A 213 5.90 5.14 2.68
N LYS A 214 5.79 5.16 1.37
CA LYS A 214 5.07 6.19 0.60
C LYS A 214 3.57 6.16 0.87
N MET A 215 2.99 4.97 0.94
CA MET A 215 1.56 4.80 1.22
C MET A 215 1.21 5.11 2.67
N LEU A 216 2.10 4.82 3.63
CA LEU A 216 1.95 5.22 5.03
C LEU A 216 1.89 6.74 5.19
N GLU A 217 2.79 7.46 4.53
CA GLU A 217 2.81 8.93 4.52
C GLU A 217 1.52 9.48 3.92
N ALA A 218 1.16 9.04 2.72
CA ALA A 218 -0.02 9.49 2.00
C ALA A 218 -1.32 9.25 2.78
N ALA A 219 -1.48 8.05 3.36
CA ALA A 219 -2.65 7.71 4.16
C ALA A 219 -2.77 8.61 5.40
N THR A 220 -1.64 8.86 6.09
CA THR A 220 -1.59 9.73 7.26
C THR A 220 -1.96 11.18 6.92
N MET A 221 -1.44 11.70 5.80
CA MET A 221 -1.78 13.04 5.34
C MET A 221 -3.26 13.15 4.97
N THR A 222 -3.81 12.16 4.28
CA THR A 222 -5.22 12.13 3.89
C THR A 222 -6.15 12.08 5.11
N GLU A 223 -5.87 11.23 6.10
CA GLU A 223 -6.66 11.17 7.35
C GLU A 223 -6.65 12.51 8.11
N ARG A 224 -5.48 13.11 8.28
CA ARG A 224 -5.35 14.41 8.93
C ARG A 224 -6.14 15.49 8.20
N SER A 225 -6.11 15.46 6.88
CA SER A 225 -6.82 16.41 6.03
C SER A 225 -8.35 16.29 6.17
N ILE A 226 -8.87 15.06 6.18
CA ILE A 226 -10.31 14.80 6.39
C ILE A 226 -10.75 15.21 7.78
N GLN A 227 -9.96 14.90 8.81
CA GLN A 227 -10.23 15.35 10.19
C GLN A 227 -10.20 16.87 10.30
N GLY A 228 -9.26 17.54 9.63
CA GLY A 228 -9.17 18.99 9.55
C GLY A 228 -10.38 19.65 8.88
N ALA A 229 -11.05 18.95 7.97
CA ALA A 229 -12.32 19.38 7.35
C ALA A 229 -13.54 19.17 8.26
N GLY A 230 -13.36 18.71 9.50
CA GLY A 230 -14.43 18.48 10.47
C GLY A 230 -15.22 17.19 10.26
N ILE A 231 -14.82 16.35 9.31
CA ILE A 231 -15.48 15.08 9.01
C ILE A 231 -14.98 14.02 9.99
N LYS A 232 -15.92 13.35 10.67
CA LYS A 232 -15.64 12.32 11.69
C LYS A 232 -15.82 10.89 11.19
N SER A 233 -16.39 10.73 10.00
CA SER A 233 -16.63 9.43 9.41
C SER A 233 -15.31 8.74 9.03
N PRO A 234 -15.26 7.39 9.06
CA PRO A 234 -14.05 6.66 8.73
C PRO A 234 -13.66 6.86 7.26
N LEU A 235 -12.38 7.07 7.04
CA LEU A 235 -11.78 6.98 5.72
C LEU A 235 -11.57 5.51 5.36
N MET A 236 -12.08 5.12 4.22
CA MET A 236 -11.81 3.82 3.61
C MET A 236 -10.97 4.00 2.35
N VAL A 237 -10.18 3.00 2.01
CA VAL A 237 -9.33 3.01 0.82
C VAL A 237 -9.89 2.01 -0.18
N MET A 238 -9.99 2.42 -1.43
CA MET A 238 -10.43 1.54 -2.52
C MET A 238 -9.37 0.49 -2.85
N ARG A 239 -9.85 -0.72 -3.12
CA ARG A 239 -9.04 -1.84 -3.59
C ARG A 239 -9.11 -1.98 -5.11
N CYS A 240 -8.14 -2.70 -5.67
CA CYS A 240 -8.09 -3.00 -7.09
C CYS A 240 -9.26 -3.86 -7.62
N ASP A 241 -9.96 -4.56 -6.72
CA ASP A 241 -11.12 -5.40 -7.04
C ASP A 241 -12.47 -4.64 -6.93
N GLY A 242 -12.44 -3.32 -6.71
CA GLY A 242 -13.62 -2.48 -6.53
C GLY A 242 -14.19 -2.48 -5.10
N GLY A 243 -13.67 -3.30 -4.19
CA GLY A 243 -14.00 -3.26 -2.77
C GLY A 243 -13.31 -2.13 -2.03
N VAL A 244 -13.61 -2.00 -0.74
CA VAL A 244 -12.96 -1.06 0.16
C VAL A 244 -12.29 -1.79 1.31
N MET A 245 -11.29 -1.15 1.92
CA MET A 245 -10.59 -1.61 3.12
C MET A 245 -10.36 -0.45 4.06
N THR A 246 -10.08 -0.74 5.33
CA THR A 246 -9.69 0.29 6.29
C THR A 246 -8.35 0.92 5.90
N VAL A 247 -8.08 2.14 6.38
CA VAL A 247 -6.78 2.77 6.18
C VAL A 247 -5.65 1.93 6.79
N GLU A 248 -5.91 1.28 7.93
CA GLU A 248 -4.94 0.39 8.58
C GLU A 248 -4.57 -0.81 7.69
N GLU A 249 -5.55 -1.45 7.09
CA GLU A 249 -5.29 -2.52 6.11
C GLU A 249 -4.53 -1.99 4.88
N GLY A 250 -4.88 -0.79 4.42
CA GLY A 250 -4.18 -0.13 3.31
C GLY A 250 -2.73 0.22 3.63
N ARG A 251 -2.41 0.52 4.90
CA ARG A 251 -1.04 0.73 5.38
C ARG A 251 -0.22 -0.55 5.35
N ASN A 252 -0.81 -1.66 5.78
CA ASN A 252 -0.13 -2.96 5.87
C ASN A 252 -0.04 -3.66 4.50
N ARG A 253 -1.06 -3.49 3.67
CA ARG A 253 -1.18 -4.15 2.36
C ARG A 253 -1.45 -3.16 1.22
N PRO A 254 -0.57 -2.17 1.02
CA PRO A 254 -0.76 -1.15 -0.02
C PRO A 254 -0.79 -1.75 -1.44
N ILE A 255 -0.27 -2.95 -1.65
CA ILE A 255 -0.35 -3.66 -2.93
C ILE A 255 -1.81 -3.82 -3.42
N LEU A 256 -2.79 -3.86 -2.52
CA LEU A 256 -4.20 -3.96 -2.85
C LEU A 256 -4.76 -2.66 -3.46
N THR A 257 -4.03 -1.54 -3.38
CA THR A 257 -4.44 -0.26 -3.96
C THR A 257 -3.96 -0.07 -5.40
N ILE A 258 -3.13 -0.98 -5.93
CA ILE A 258 -2.64 -0.90 -7.30
C ILE A 258 -3.84 -0.97 -8.25
N LEU A 259 -3.96 0.04 -9.16
CA LEU A 259 -5.11 0.22 -10.06
C LEU A 259 -6.48 0.47 -9.36
N SER A 260 -6.49 0.86 -8.08
CA SER A 260 -7.74 1.19 -7.38
C SER A 260 -8.45 2.43 -7.95
N GLY A 261 -7.71 3.37 -8.55
CA GLY A 261 -8.30 4.53 -9.21
C GLY A 261 -9.23 4.16 -10.38
N PRO A 262 -8.78 3.37 -11.38
CA PRO A 262 -9.65 2.83 -12.42
C PRO A 262 -10.80 1.97 -11.87
N ALA A 263 -10.56 1.16 -10.84
CA ALA A 263 -11.60 0.34 -10.21
C ALA A 263 -12.71 1.20 -9.58
N ALA A 264 -12.34 2.29 -8.88
CA ALA A 264 -13.28 3.24 -8.29
C ALA A 264 -14.17 3.95 -9.33
N GLY A 265 -13.68 4.13 -10.55
CA GLY A 265 -14.44 4.75 -11.64
C GLY A 265 -15.47 3.83 -12.29
N VAL A 266 -15.47 2.54 -11.94
CA VAL A 266 -16.40 1.53 -12.48
C VAL A 266 -17.39 1.05 -11.43
N ALA A 267 -17.01 1.09 -10.15
CA ALA A 267 -17.85 0.72 -9.02
C ALA A 267 -18.86 1.83 -8.70
#